data_6c15fba5d54b4221a29a49591e11b724
#
_entry.id   6c15fba5d54b4221a29a49591e11b724
#
_cell.length_a   1.000
_cell.length_b   1.000
_cell.length_c   1.000
_cell.angle_alpha   90.00
_cell.angle_beta   90.00
_cell.angle_gamma   90.00
#
_symmetry.space_group_name_H-M   'P 1'
#
loop_
_entity.id
_entity.type
_entity.pdbx_description
1 polymer ?
#
loop_
_entity_poly.entity_id
_entity_poly.type
_entity_poly.pdbx_seq_one_letter_code
_entity_poly.pdbx_strand_id
1 'polypeptide(L)'
;MIRTDQRLCAECHKDLKARTKNASSFEDVYDLGNAHPQFRIRLPAWDANGNFAPQRTTLAADLKENSGLKFNHLKHLKPDGLNAPKGRRTLNCADCHVPDAGAAKMRPVNFETMCHDCHTLGFDVLAPGREVPHGKVPEVIYTLNEYYARVALEGGYLDAKSPVIVQERRRPGQPPLSQQQQQEALAWAREQTARMTESLFTGKAC
;
A
#
# COMPACT_ATOMS: atom_id res chain seq x y z
N MET A 1 22.78 12.47 0.75
CA MET A 1 23.62 13.53 1.40
C MET A 1 23.03 14.86 0.97
N ILE A 2 22.44 15.61 1.88
CA ILE A 2 21.93 16.97 1.61
C ILE A 2 23.16 17.87 1.48
N ARG A 3 23.31 18.53 0.34
CA ARG A 3 24.39 19.49 0.15
C ARG A 3 24.08 20.75 0.98
N THR A 4 24.97 21.10 1.88
CA THR A 4 24.86 22.28 2.75
C THR A 4 25.67 23.49 2.26
N ASP A 5 26.34 23.35 1.12
CA ASP A 5 27.11 24.46 0.55
C ASP A 5 26.17 25.43 -0.19
N GLN A 6 25.91 26.55 0.46
CA GLN A 6 25.03 27.61 -0.05
C GLN A 6 25.47 28.18 -1.39
N ARG A 7 26.79 28.22 -1.65
CA ARG A 7 27.33 28.83 -2.90
C ARG A 7 26.82 28.18 -4.15
N LEU A 8 26.67 26.83 -4.14
CA LEU A 8 26.14 26.10 -5.30
C LEU A 8 24.69 26.45 -5.65
N CYS A 9 23.89 26.77 -4.65
CA CYS A 9 22.48 27.06 -4.84
C CYS A 9 22.25 28.56 -5.07
N ALA A 10 22.92 29.40 -4.29
CA ALA A 10 22.77 30.87 -4.32
C ALA A 10 23.15 31.47 -5.69
N GLU A 11 24.17 30.94 -6.38
CA GLU A 11 24.55 31.44 -7.71
C GLU A 11 23.43 31.38 -8.73
N CYS A 12 22.54 30.38 -8.65
CA CYS A 12 21.38 30.27 -9.52
C CYS A 12 20.14 30.94 -8.96
N HIS A 13 19.98 30.99 -7.65
CA HIS A 13 18.75 31.44 -7.00
C HIS A 13 18.76 32.91 -6.57
N LYS A 14 19.90 33.57 -6.47
CA LYS A 14 20.01 34.97 -6.04
C LYS A 14 19.35 35.98 -6.99
N ASP A 15 19.24 35.64 -8.27
CA ASP A 15 18.66 36.53 -9.30
C ASP A 15 17.51 35.79 -10.04
N LEU A 16 16.72 35.03 -9.32
CA LEU A 16 15.70 34.16 -9.91
C LEU A 16 14.63 34.95 -10.67
N LYS A 17 14.19 36.08 -10.12
CA LYS A 17 13.20 36.96 -10.78
C LYS A 17 13.72 37.52 -12.09
N ALA A 18 14.94 38.03 -12.11
CA ALA A 18 15.56 38.56 -13.31
C ALA A 18 15.74 37.48 -14.39
N ARG A 19 16.22 36.30 -14.00
CA ARG A 19 16.44 35.16 -14.93
C ARG A 19 15.14 34.60 -15.51
N THR A 20 14.08 34.62 -14.74
CA THR A 20 12.75 34.13 -15.18
C THR A 20 11.88 35.23 -15.78
N LYS A 21 12.42 36.43 -15.97
CA LYS A 21 11.66 37.61 -16.47
C LYS A 21 10.38 37.86 -15.63
N ASN A 22 10.52 37.76 -14.30
CA ASN A 22 9.43 37.87 -13.33
C ASN A 22 8.34 36.78 -13.44
N ALA A 23 8.57 35.68 -14.18
CA ALA A 23 7.65 34.57 -14.25
C ALA A 23 7.71 33.65 -13.00
N SER A 24 8.73 33.81 -12.15
CA SER A 24 8.83 33.02 -10.92
C SER A 24 7.92 33.60 -9.83
N SER A 25 7.17 32.72 -9.18
CA SER A 25 6.42 33.04 -7.96
C SER A 25 7.29 33.02 -6.69
N PHE A 26 8.57 32.68 -6.83
CA PHE A 26 9.53 32.68 -5.71
C PHE A 26 10.35 33.96 -5.70
N GLU A 27 10.68 34.40 -4.49
CA GLU A 27 11.61 35.51 -4.28
C GLU A 27 13.05 35.09 -4.57
N ASP A 28 13.92 36.08 -4.81
CA ASP A 28 15.36 35.86 -4.90
C ASP A 28 15.91 35.36 -3.56
N VAL A 29 16.76 34.35 -3.59
CA VAL A 29 17.29 33.72 -2.39
C VAL A 29 18.80 33.91 -2.34
N TYR A 30 19.26 34.81 -1.46
CA TYR A 30 20.68 35.11 -1.26
C TYR A 30 21.31 34.28 -0.14
N ASP A 31 20.50 33.84 0.82
CA ASP A 31 20.88 33.00 1.94
C ASP A 31 19.88 31.85 2.10
N LEU A 32 20.27 30.66 1.63
CA LEU A 32 19.43 29.48 1.69
C LEU A 32 19.19 28.95 3.11
N GLY A 33 20.08 29.30 4.06
CA GLY A 33 19.88 28.89 5.46
C GLY A 33 18.73 29.63 6.14
N ASN A 34 18.57 30.92 5.81
CA ASN A 34 17.62 31.80 6.50
C ASN A 34 16.43 32.22 5.61
N ALA A 35 16.62 32.28 4.29
CA ALA A 35 15.65 32.82 3.36
C ALA A 35 15.13 31.79 2.33
N HIS A 36 15.45 30.52 2.50
CA HIS A 36 14.92 29.49 1.61
C HIS A 36 13.39 29.45 1.75
N PRO A 37 12.63 29.49 0.63
CA PRO A 37 11.19 29.35 0.69
C PRO A 37 10.84 28.04 1.40
N GLN A 38 9.85 28.10 2.26
CA GLN A 38 9.39 26.91 2.96
C GLN A 38 9.00 25.83 1.96
N PHE A 39 9.52 24.63 2.17
CA PHE A 39 9.10 23.49 1.36
C PHE A 39 7.60 23.24 1.56
N ARG A 40 6.85 23.36 0.48
CA ARG A 40 5.43 23.07 0.49
C ARG A 40 5.20 21.73 -0.19
N ILE A 41 4.67 20.81 0.57
CA ILE A 41 4.23 19.53 0.02
C ILE A 41 2.87 19.68 -0.67
N ARG A 42 2.60 18.82 -1.62
CA ARG A 42 1.30 18.74 -2.29
C ARG A 42 0.49 17.63 -1.63
N LEU A 43 -0.52 18.02 -0.86
CA LEU A 43 -1.44 17.07 -0.25
C LEU A 43 -2.70 16.94 -1.09
N PRO A 44 -3.29 15.74 -1.15
CA PRO A 44 -4.62 15.56 -1.70
C PRO A 44 -5.61 16.39 -0.86
N ALA A 45 -6.42 17.16 -1.54
CA ALA A 45 -7.52 17.90 -0.94
C ALA A 45 -8.74 17.77 -1.84
N TRP A 46 -9.91 17.83 -1.25
CA TRP A 46 -11.19 17.78 -1.94
C TRP A 46 -11.88 19.12 -1.72
N ASP A 47 -12.41 19.71 -2.78
CA ASP A 47 -13.19 20.94 -2.67
C ASP A 47 -14.58 20.66 -2.05
N ALA A 48 -15.35 21.72 -1.80
CA ALA A 48 -16.71 21.61 -1.25
C ALA A 48 -17.67 20.82 -2.15
N ASN A 49 -17.33 20.65 -3.42
CA ASN A 49 -18.12 19.92 -4.41
C ASN A 49 -17.64 18.46 -4.59
N GLY A 50 -16.63 18.04 -3.81
CA GLY A 50 -16.05 16.70 -3.90
C GLY A 50 -15.07 16.50 -5.06
N ASN A 51 -14.58 17.57 -5.71
CA ASN A 51 -13.56 17.45 -6.75
C ASN A 51 -12.17 17.40 -6.14
N PHE A 52 -11.30 16.60 -6.75
CA PHE A 52 -9.91 16.49 -6.33
C PHE A 52 -9.13 17.77 -6.68
N ALA A 53 -8.68 18.49 -5.66
CA ALA A 53 -7.95 19.73 -5.78
C ALA A 53 -6.70 19.72 -4.89
N PRO A 54 -5.56 19.17 -5.36
CA PRO A 54 -4.35 19.07 -4.56
C PRO A 54 -3.82 20.44 -4.16
N GLN A 55 -3.67 20.66 -2.85
CA GLN A 55 -3.22 21.92 -2.29
C GLN A 55 -1.74 21.85 -1.87
N ARG A 56 -1.01 22.95 -2.07
CA ARG A 56 0.33 23.13 -1.53
C ARG A 56 0.26 23.62 -0.10
N THR A 57 0.78 22.82 0.82
CA THR A 57 0.72 23.08 2.25
C THR A 57 2.13 23.08 2.84
N THR A 58 2.38 24.01 3.76
CA THR A 58 3.63 24.06 4.52
C THR A 58 3.69 22.86 5.48
N LEU A 59 4.87 22.26 5.61
CA LEU A 59 5.12 21.24 6.63
C LEU A 59 5.06 21.88 8.01
N ALA A 60 4.11 21.44 8.81
CA ALA A 60 3.95 21.86 10.21
C ALA A 60 3.81 20.58 11.08
N ALA A 61 4.17 20.70 12.36
CA ALA A 61 4.16 19.55 13.27
C ALA A 61 2.74 18.97 13.51
N ASP A 62 1.72 19.80 13.33
CA ASP A 62 0.30 19.45 13.48
C ASP A 62 -0.41 19.09 12.17
N LEU A 63 0.35 19.07 11.06
CA LEU A 63 -0.22 18.76 9.74
C LEU A 63 -0.79 17.35 9.71
N LYS A 64 -2.08 17.26 9.45
CA LYS A 64 -2.77 15.98 9.29
C LYS A 64 -2.77 15.57 7.82
N GLU A 65 -2.41 14.35 7.58
CA GLU A 65 -2.48 13.76 6.26
C GLU A 65 -3.92 13.35 5.92
N ASN A 66 -4.37 13.71 4.72
CA ASN A 66 -5.70 13.40 4.19
C ASN A 66 -5.63 12.45 2.98
N SER A 67 -4.55 11.71 2.81
CA SER A 67 -4.41 10.77 1.68
C SER A 67 -5.37 9.57 1.77
N GLY A 68 -5.95 9.34 2.94
CA GLY A 68 -6.75 8.14 3.23
C GLY A 68 -5.90 6.88 3.46
N LEU A 69 -4.60 6.97 3.31
CA LEU A 69 -3.69 5.85 3.58
C LEU A 69 -3.47 5.71 5.09
N LYS A 70 -3.63 4.51 5.60
CA LYS A 70 -3.29 4.16 6.99
C LYS A 70 -1.79 3.86 7.11
N PHE A 71 -0.93 4.79 6.69
CA PHE A 71 0.51 4.63 6.75
C PHE A 71 1.13 5.49 7.85
N ASN A 72 2.02 4.91 8.64
CA ASN A 72 2.68 5.60 9.74
C ASN A 72 4.20 5.61 9.54
N HIS A 73 4.75 6.76 9.16
CA HIS A 73 6.18 6.94 8.97
C HIS A 73 7.01 6.58 10.20
N LEU A 74 6.56 6.96 11.41
CA LEU A 74 7.29 6.67 12.66
C LEU A 74 7.46 5.16 12.90
N LYS A 75 6.48 4.35 12.48
CA LYS A 75 6.61 2.90 12.58
C LYS A 75 7.62 2.33 11.59
N HIS A 76 7.74 2.91 10.40
CA HIS A 76 8.59 2.42 9.32
C HIS A 76 10.02 2.97 9.36
N LEU A 77 10.20 4.19 9.87
CA LEU A 77 11.51 4.88 9.93
C LEU A 77 12.17 4.75 11.31
N LYS A 78 12.00 3.63 12.00
CA LYS A 78 12.65 3.40 13.29
C LYS A 78 14.16 3.30 13.11
N PRO A 79 14.95 4.03 13.92
CA PRO A 79 16.42 3.95 13.88
C PRO A 79 16.94 2.53 14.09
N ASP A 80 16.28 1.77 14.96
CA ASP A 80 16.62 0.39 15.24
C ASP A 80 16.20 -0.60 14.15
N GLY A 81 15.53 -0.13 13.11
CA GLY A 81 15.01 -0.94 12.03
C GLY A 81 13.74 -1.70 12.37
N LEU A 82 13.22 -2.41 11.37
CA LEU A 82 12.01 -3.23 11.40
C LEU A 82 12.36 -4.70 11.30
N ASN A 83 11.55 -5.54 11.89
CA ASN A 83 11.60 -6.96 11.61
C ASN A 83 10.93 -7.23 10.26
N ALA A 84 11.74 -7.66 9.30
CA ALA A 84 11.29 -8.06 7.97
C ALA A 84 11.46 -9.58 7.81
N PRO A 85 10.79 -10.23 6.84
CA PRO A 85 10.89 -11.68 6.65
C PRO A 85 12.31 -12.19 6.43
N LYS A 86 13.18 -11.36 5.84
CA LYS A 86 14.60 -11.67 5.56
C LYS A 86 15.56 -11.16 6.66
N GLY A 87 15.06 -10.77 7.82
CA GLY A 87 15.85 -10.22 8.92
C GLY A 87 15.56 -8.75 9.18
N ARG A 88 16.37 -8.11 10.02
CA ARG A 88 16.17 -6.71 10.40
C ARG A 88 16.55 -5.77 9.28
N ARG A 89 15.69 -4.80 8.96
CA ARG A 89 15.89 -3.81 7.89
C ARG A 89 15.62 -2.40 8.40
N THR A 90 16.52 -1.46 8.12
CA THR A 90 16.29 -0.02 8.34
C THR A 90 15.87 0.60 7.02
N LEU A 91 14.76 1.34 7.06
CA LEU A 91 14.22 2.04 5.89
C LEU A 91 14.57 3.52 5.95
N ASN A 92 14.79 4.12 4.79
CA ASN A 92 15.02 5.53 4.57
C ASN A 92 13.94 6.13 3.67
N CYS A 93 13.87 7.45 3.61
CA CYS A 93 12.91 8.14 2.74
C CYS A 93 12.97 7.66 1.28
N ALA A 94 14.18 7.42 0.77
CA ALA A 94 14.43 7.00 -0.61
C ALA A 94 14.02 5.55 -0.93
N ASP A 95 13.75 4.72 0.08
CA ASP A 95 13.25 3.36 -0.15
C ASP A 95 11.80 3.38 -0.67
N CYS A 96 11.05 4.46 -0.38
CA CYS A 96 9.66 4.63 -0.81
C CYS A 96 9.49 5.86 -1.72
N HIS A 97 10.23 6.94 -1.48
CA HIS A 97 10.15 8.16 -2.26
C HIS A 97 11.25 8.20 -3.32
N VAL A 98 11.00 7.56 -4.45
CA VAL A 98 11.94 7.44 -5.56
C VAL A 98 11.67 8.54 -6.58
N PRO A 99 12.65 9.39 -6.93
CA PRO A 99 12.46 10.40 -7.98
C PRO A 99 12.31 9.74 -9.36
N ASP A 100 11.65 10.43 -10.27
CA ASP A 100 11.64 10.07 -11.69
C ASP A 100 13.03 10.28 -12.33
N ALA A 101 13.20 9.87 -13.57
CA ALA A 101 14.48 9.96 -14.27
C ALA A 101 14.99 11.42 -14.41
N GLY A 102 14.11 12.40 -14.39
CA GLY A 102 14.44 13.83 -14.44
C GLY A 102 14.58 14.47 -13.05
N ALA A 103 14.37 13.72 -11.98
CA ALA A 103 14.33 14.19 -10.59
C ALA A 103 13.37 15.38 -10.33
N ALA A 104 12.42 15.60 -11.24
CA ALA A 104 11.45 16.68 -11.15
C ALA A 104 10.22 16.30 -10.32
N LYS A 105 9.91 15.01 -10.23
CA LYS A 105 8.75 14.48 -9.50
C LYS A 105 9.13 13.19 -8.80
N MET A 106 8.43 12.90 -7.71
CA MET A 106 8.51 11.58 -7.08
C MET A 106 7.59 10.62 -7.83
N ARG A 107 8.05 9.40 -8.03
CA ARG A 107 7.20 8.30 -8.53
C ARG A 107 6.11 8.02 -7.50
N PRO A 108 4.92 7.61 -7.94
CA PRO A 108 3.90 7.12 -7.01
C PRO A 108 4.45 5.95 -6.19
N VAL A 109 4.12 5.94 -4.90
CA VAL A 109 4.41 4.77 -4.04
C VAL A 109 3.62 3.59 -4.56
N ASN A 110 4.30 2.46 -4.75
CA ASN A 110 3.73 1.25 -5.32
C ASN A 110 3.89 0.09 -4.33
N PHE A 111 2.80 -0.59 -4.04
CA PHE A 111 2.78 -1.68 -3.08
C PHE A 111 3.70 -2.83 -3.48
N GLU A 112 3.63 -3.25 -4.73
CA GLU A 112 4.32 -4.44 -5.25
C GLU A 112 5.84 -4.33 -5.18
N THR A 113 6.37 -3.12 -5.32
CA THR A 113 7.82 -2.86 -5.35
C THR A 113 8.39 -2.34 -4.05
N MET A 114 7.56 -1.71 -3.21
CA MET A 114 8.04 -0.98 -2.02
C MET A 114 7.56 -1.59 -0.70
N CYS A 115 6.42 -2.28 -0.70
CA CYS A 115 5.77 -2.77 0.52
C CYS A 115 5.70 -4.30 0.60
N HIS A 116 5.53 -4.97 -0.54
CA HIS A 116 5.25 -6.40 -0.63
C HIS A 116 6.33 -7.29 0.01
N ASP A 117 7.60 -6.89 -0.01
CA ASP A 117 8.68 -7.64 0.64
C ASP A 117 8.45 -7.88 2.15
N CYS A 118 7.69 -7.01 2.80
CA CYS A 118 7.36 -7.08 4.23
C CYS A 118 5.88 -7.32 4.50
N HIS A 119 5.02 -6.87 3.59
CA HIS A 119 3.56 -6.95 3.70
C HIS A 119 3.00 -7.91 2.65
N THR A 120 2.93 -9.18 2.99
CA THR A 120 2.29 -10.17 2.13
C THR A 120 0.77 -10.04 2.23
N LEU A 121 0.09 -10.33 1.12
CA LEU A 121 -1.37 -10.32 1.04
C LEU A 121 -1.95 -11.73 1.10
N GLY A 122 -1.28 -12.60 1.85
CA GLY A 122 -1.77 -13.94 2.15
C GLY A 122 -3.09 -13.88 2.92
N PHE A 123 -4.03 -14.72 2.53
CA PHE A 123 -5.37 -14.69 3.10
C PHE A 123 -5.76 -16.00 3.80
N ASP A 124 -5.07 -17.11 3.53
CA ASP A 124 -5.39 -18.39 4.13
C ASP A 124 -4.12 -19.12 4.59
N VAL A 125 -4.11 -19.52 5.85
CA VAL A 125 -2.98 -20.25 6.45
C VAL A 125 -2.75 -21.63 5.81
N LEU A 126 -3.77 -22.21 5.19
CA LEU A 126 -3.67 -23.46 4.45
C LEU A 126 -3.14 -23.28 3.01
N ALA A 127 -3.00 -22.03 2.58
CA ALA A 127 -2.44 -21.65 1.29
C ALA A 127 -1.38 -20.54 1.43
N PRO A 128 -0.26 -20.79 2.14
CA PRO A 128 0.70 -19.74 2.54
C PRO A 128 1.39 -19.06 1.35
N GLY A 129 1.29 -19.62 0.15
CA GLY A 129 1.84 -19.01 -1.08
C GLY A 129 0.80 -18.30 -1.94
N ARG A 130 -0.48 -18.24 -1.51
CA ARG A 130 -1.52 -17.54 -2.25
C ARG A 130 -1.82 -16.19 -1.64
N GLU A 131 -1.86 -15.18 -2.49
CA GLU A 131 -2.13 -13.81 -2.12
C GLU A 131 -3.30 -13.25 -2.92
N VAL A 132 -3.97 -12.25 -2.36
CA VAL A 132 -4.95 -11.45 -3.08
C VAL A 132 -4.27 -10.25 -3.74
N PRO A 133 -4.77 -9.76 -4.90
CA PRO A 133 -4.22 -8.59 -5.55
C PRO A 133 -4.45 -7.32 -4.72
N HIS A 134 -3.43 -6.45 -4.63
CA HIS A 134 -3.54 -5.19 -3.90
C HIS A 134 -4.39 -4.15 -4.66
N GLY A 135 -5.25 -3.45 -3.94
CA GLY A 135 -5.98 -2.28 -4.46
C GLY A 135 -7.08 -2.56 -5.48
N LYS A 136 -7.39 -3.83 -5.75
CA LYS A 136 -8.35 -4.24 -6.78
C LYS A 136 -9.47 -5.08 -6.17
N VAL A 137 -10.42 -4.43 -5.50
CA VAL A 137 -11.50 -5.09 -4.75
C VAL A 137 -12.25 -6.17 -5.54
N PRO A 138 -12.68 -5.96 -6.80
CA PRO A 138 -13.34 -7.02 -7.57
C PRO A 138 -12.45 -8.24 -7.80
N GLU A 139 -11.17 -8.05 -8.07
CA GLU A 139 -10.21 -9.13 -8.29
C GLU A 139 -9.93 -9.91 -6.99
N VAL A 140 -9.90 -9.21 -5.84
CA VAL A 140 -9.80 -9.87 -4.51
C VAL A 140 -10.98 -10.82 -4.30
N ILE A 141 -12.20 -10.35 -4.50
CA ILE A 141 -13.41 -11.15 -4.33
C ILE A 141 -13.42 -12.34 -5.30
N TYR A 142 -13.02 -12.12 -6.54
CA TYR A 142 -12.89 -13.20 -7.52
C TYR A 142 -11.88 -14.26 -7.08
N THR A 143 -10.70 -13.84 -6.62
CA THR A 143 -9.64 -14.74 -6.15
C THR A 143 -10.09 -15.58 -4.96
N LEU A 144 -10.80 -14.98 -4.00
CA LEU A 144 -11.35 -15.70 -2.85
C LEU A 144 -12.42 -16.72 -3.27
N ASN A 145 -13.35 -16.31 -4.14
CA ASN A 145 -14.39 -17.19 -4.64
C ASN A 145 -13.82 -18.39 -5.42
N GLU A 146 -12.85 -18.14 -6.31
CA GLU A 146 -12.16 -19.20 -7.07
C GLU A 146 -11.47 -20.17 -6.13
N TYR A 147 -10.72 -19.64 -5.18
CA TYR A 147 -9.95 -20.47 -4.25
C TYR A 147 -10.86 -21.36 -3.40
N TYR A 148 -11.85 -20.80 -2.71
CA TYR A 148 -12.70 -21.57 -1.82
C TYR A 148 -13.66 -22.51 -2.57
N ALA A 149 -14.12 -22.12 -3.76
CA ALA A 149 -14.90 -23.04 -4.60
C ALA A 149 -14.06 -24.23 -5.05
N ARG A 150 -12.82 -24.01 -5.46
CA ARG A 150 -11.91 -25.09 -5.85
C ARG A 150 -11.60 -26.02 -4.67
N VAL A 151 -11.27 -25.47 -3.50
CA VAL A 151 -11.02 -26.25 -2.28
C VAL A 151 -12.26 -27.08 -1.90
N ALA A 152 -13.44 -26.50 -1.97
CA ALA A 152 -14.69 -27.20 -1.68
C ALA A 152 -14.94 -28.37 -2.63
N LEU A 153 -14.61 -28.21 -3.91
CA LEU A 153 -14.78 -29.27 -4.92
C LEU A 153 -13.71 -30.37 -4.82
N GLU A 154 -12.49 -30.01 -4.47
CA GLU A 154 -11.39 -30.96 -4.28
C GLU A 154 -11.52 -31.76 -2.98
N GLY A 155 -12.15 -31.19 -1.96
CA GLY A 155 -12.25 -31.77 -0.62
C GLY A 155 -10.93 -31.67 0.18
N GLY A 156 -10.91 -32.30 1.34
CA GLY A 156 -9.74 -32.32 2.23
C GLY A 156 -9.53 -31.01 3.02
N TYR A 157 -10.55 -30.17 3.12
CA TYR A 157 -10.52 -28.94 3.89
C TYR A 157 -11.07 -29.12 5.30
N LEU A 158 -10.57 -28.29 6.21
CA LEU A 158 -10.98 -28.28 7.61
C LEU A 158 -12.02 -27.19 7.86
N ASP A 159 -12.94 -27.42 8.76
CA ASP A 159 -13.74 -26.33 9.33
C ASP A 159 -12.82 -25.44 10.17
N ALA A 160 -12.85 -24.14 9.93
CA ALA A 160 -12.04 -23.18 10.67
C ALA A 160 -12.42 -23.08 12.17
N LYS A 161 -13.63 -23.51 12.52
CA LYS A 161 -14.13 -23.53 13.92
C LYS A 161 -13.91 -24.88 14.59
N SER A 162 -13.60 -25.90 13.82
CA SER A 162 -13.38 -27.25 14.34
C SER A 162 -12.32 -27.94 13.49
N PRO A 163 -11.32 -28.61 14.09
CA PRO A 163 -10.30 -29.35 13.33
C PRO A 163 -10.84 -30.62 12.68
N VAL A 164 -12.11 -30.67 12.37
CA VAL A 164 -12.75 -31.79 11.72
C VAL A 164 -12.68 -31.61 10.20
N ILE A 165 -12.28 -32.66 9.49
CA ILE A 165 -12.33 -32.70 8.04
C ILE A 165 -13.80 -32.67 7.63
N VAL A 166 -14.22 -31.59 6.97
CA VAL A 166 -15.60 -31.41 6.50
C VAL A 166 -15.88 -32.31 5.30
N GLN A 167 -14.87 -32.53 4.48
CA GLN A 167 -14.97 -33.42 3.33
C GLN A 167 -13.60 -34.05 3.02
N GLU A 168 -13.58 -35.35 2.80
CA GLU A 168 -12.34 -36.04 2.39
C GLU A 168 -11.86 -35.55 1.01
N ARG A 169 -10.54 -35.49 0.86
CA ARG A 169 -9.93 -35.13 -0.42
C ARG A 169 -10.26 -36.17 -1.48
N ARG A 170 -10.81 -35.72 -2.59
CA ARG A 170 -11.20 -36.60 -3.69
C ARG A 170 -9.97 -37.17 -4.40
N ARG A 171 -10.06 -38.44 -4.73
CA ARG A 171 -9.06 -39.16 -5.53
C ARG A 171 -9.52 -39.29 -6.99
N PRO A 172 -8.59 -39.35 -7.95
CA PRO A 172 -8.93 -39.66 -9.33
C PRO A 172 -9.74 -40.98 -9.42
N GLY A 173 -10.81 -40.96 -10.22
CA GLY A 173 -11.70 -42.15 -10.40
C GLY A 173 -12.85 -42.28 -9.40
N GLN A 174 -12.94 -41.43 -8.39
CA GLN A 174 -14.13 -41.40 -7.53
C GLN A 174 -15.38 -40.86 -8.27
N PRO A 175 -16.59 -41.36 -7.96
CA PRO A 175 -17.79 -40.84 -8.55
C PRO A 175 -18.00 -39.37 -8.26
N PRO A 176 -18.74 -38.62 -9.11
CA PRO A 176 -19.03 -37.22 -8.84
C PRO A 176 -19.75 -37.02 -7.50
N LEU A 177 -19.57 -35.83 -6.90
CA LEU A 177 -20.28 -35.47 -5.68
C LEU A 177 -21.79 -35.59 -5.89
N SER A 178 -22.51 -36.14 -4.89
CA SER A 178 -23.96 -36.09 -4.87
C SER A 178 -24.46 -34.65 -4.85
N GLN A 179 -25.69 -34.42 -5.23
CA GLN A 179 -26.30 -33.09 -5.22
C GLN A 179 -26.25 -32.44 -3.84
N GLN A 180 -26.47 -33.21 -2.78
CA GLN A 180 -26.38 -32.74 -1.41
C GLN A 180 -24.93 -32.30 -1.07
N GLN A 181 -23.94 -33.15 -1.36
CA GLN A 181 -22.52 -32.82 -1.12
C GLN A 181 -22.07 -31.59 -1.90
N GLN A 182 -22.55 -31.39 -3.13
CA GLN A 182 -22.28 -30.18 -3.91
C GLN A 182 -22.86 -28.92 -3.23
N GLN A 183 -24.10 -29.02 -2.73
CA GLN A 183 -24.75 -27.91 -2.04
C GLN A 183 -24.01 -27.54 -0.74
N GLU A 184 -23.64 -28.56 0.05
CA GLU A 184 -22.85 -28.36 1.28
C GLU A 184 -21.47 -27.72 0.98
N ALA A 185 -20.77 -28.22 -0.04
CA ALA A 185 -19.48 -27.66 -0.48
C ALA A 185 -19.59 -26.20 -0.93
N LEU A 186 -20.61 -25.87 -1.71
CA LEU A 186 -20.85 -24.49 -2.15
C LEU A 186 -21.28 -23.57 -1.01
N ALA A 187 -22.06 -24.06 -0.06
CA ALA A 187 -22.44 -23.31 1.13
C ALA A 187 -21.20 -22.97 1.98
N TRP A 188 -20.34 -23.96 2.22
CA TRP A 188 -19.05 -23.75 2.91
C TRP A 188 -18.18 -22.74 2.18
N ALA A 189 -18.00 -22.85 0.86
CA ALA A 189 -17.19 -21.93 0.07
C ALA A 189 -17.69 -20.48 0.17
N ARG A 190 -19.00 -20.28 0.12
CA ARG A 190 -19.62 -18.96 0.30
C ARG A 190 -19.36 -18.39 1.70
N GLU A 191 -19.52 -19.20 2.72
CA GLU A 191 -19.24 -18.79 4.10
C GLU A 191 -17.77 -18.38 4.29
N GLN A 192 -16.82 -19.19 3.78
CA GLN A 192 -15.40 -18.86 3.86
C GLN A 192 -15.07 -17.58 3.10
N THR A 193 -15.60 -17.41 1.88
CA THR A 193 -15.43 -16.19 1.10
C THR A 193 -15.95 -14.96 1.84
N ALA A 194 -17.16 -15.04 2.38
CA ALA A 194 -17.75 -13.92 3.13
C ALA A 194 -16.92 -13.56 4.36
N ARG A 195 -16.53 -14.55 5.15
CA ARG A 195 -15.70 -14.36 6.35
C ARG A 195 -14.35 -13.74 6.01
N MET A 196 -13.70 -14.22 4.95
CA MET A 196 -12.40 -13.68 4.54
C MET A 196 -12.53 -12.27 3.96
N THR A 197 -13.56 -12.01 3.17
CA THR A 197 -13.89 -10.67 2.67
C THR A 197 -14.08 -9.69 3.83
N GLU A 198 -14.86 -10.05 4.83
CA GLU A 198 -15.04 -9.23 6.03
C GLU A 198 -13.70 -8.98 6.74
N SER A 199 -12.91 -10.02 6.97
CA SER A 199 -11.59 -9.89 7.62
C SER A 199 -10.66 -8.94 6.89
N LEU A 200 -10.59 -9.02 5.56
CA LEU A 200 -9.71 -8.18 4.74
C LEU A 200 -10.18 -6.72 4.67
N PHE A 201 -11.49 -6.47 4.61
CA PHE A 201 -12.02 -5.13 4.39
C PHE A 201 -12.44 -4.39 5.67
N THR A 202 -12.69 -5.07 6.79
CA THR A 202 -13.06 -4.39 8.06
C THR A 202 -11.88 -3.98 8.93
N GLY A 203 -10.67 -4.16 8.46
CA GLY A 203 -9.59 -3.30 8.91
C GLY A 203 -8.71 -3.80 10.04
N LYS A 204 -8.41 -5.06 10.11
CA LYS A 204 -7.25 -5.51 10.91
C LYS A 204 -6.08 -6.01 10.06
N ALA A 205 -6.23 -6.06 8.76
CA ALA A 205 -5.24 -6.65 7.86
C ALA A 205 -4.26 -5.66 7.21
N CYS A 206 -4.39 -4.36 7.42
CA CYS A 206 -3.36 -3.35 7.06
C CYS A 206 -3.43 -2.17 8.00
#